data_1fbe8f97d18a02f54837571d0e463fbd
#
_entry.id   1fbe8f97d18a02f54837571d0e463fbd
#
_cell.length_a   1.000
_cell.length_b   1.000
_cell.length_c   1.000
_cell.angle_alpha   90.00
_cell.angle_beta   90.00
_cell.angle_gamma   90.00
#
_symmetry.space_group_name_H-M   'P 1'
#
loop_
_entity.id
_entity.type
_entity.pdbx_description
1 polymer ?
#
loop_
_entity_poly.entity_id
_entity_poly.type
_entity_poly.pdbx_seq_one_letter_code
_entity_poly.pdbx_strand_id
1 'polypeptide(L)'
;DYIARLAEVTRTHPLLKLGISPRGALALCRTAKARAFAEGRDFVVPEDVTQMAEYVFAHRLMLSSKARLNEYTPEAIVAEVLAQTQPPVLSERRA
;
A
#
# COMPACT_ATOMS: atom_id res chain seq x y z
N ASP A 1 2.29 -1.12 -12.30
CA ASP A 1 2.78 -1.96 -11.21
C ASP A 1 1.89 -1.79 -9.99
N TYR A 2 1.83 -2.83 -9.16
CA TYR A 2 0.87 -2.88 -8.05
C TYR A 2 1.10 -1.76 -7.03
N ILE A 3 2.35 -1.53 -6.66
CA ILE A 3 2.66 -0.49 -5.67
C ILE A 3 2.30 0.89 -6.21
N ALA A 4 2.57 1.14 -7.48
CA ALA A 4 2.23 2.40 -8.10
C ALA A 4 0.71 2.61 -8.12
N ARG A 5 -0.05 1.54 -8.38
CA ARG A 5 -1.51 1.64 -8.36
C ARG A 5 -2.04 1.91 -6.96
N LEU A 6 -1.46 1.26 -5.95
CA LEU A 6 -1.85 1.53 -4.56
C LEU A 6 -1.61 2.98 -4.21
N ALA A 7 -0.44 3.50 -4.55
CA ALA A 7 -0.12 4.90 -4.26
C ALA A 7 -1.08 5.84 -4.98
N GLU A 8 -1.40 5.54 -6.24
CA GLU A 8 -2.30 6.37 -7.01
C GLU A 8 -3.71 6.39 -6.41
N VAL A 9 -4.20 5.26 -5.95
CA VAL A 9 -5.51 5.19 -5.31
C VAL A 9 -5.55 6.08 -4.06
N THR A 10 -4.46 6.12 -3.29
CA THR A 10 -4.43 6.99 -2.12
C THR A 10 -4.50 8.46 -2.50
N ARG A 11 -3.94 8.84 -3.64
CA ARG A 11 -3.92 10.25 -4.06
C ARG A 11 -5.30 10.77 -4.43
N THR A 12 -6.22 9.89 -4.78
CA THR A 12 -7.57 10.27 -5.15
C THR A 12 -8.61 9.88 -4.11
N HIS A 13 -8.16 9.37 -2.96
CA HIS A 13 -9.07 8.91 -1.93
C HIS A 13 -9.74 10.10 -1.24
N PRO A 14 -11.09 10.10 -1.13
CA PRO A 14 -11.79 11.27 -0.59
C PRO A 14 -11.53 11.55 0.89
N LEU A 15 -11.08 10.55 1.65
CA LEU A 15 -10.81 10.72 3.07
C LEU A 15 -9.36 11.14 3.35
N LEU A 16 -8.55 11.31 2.30
CA LEU A 16 -7.16 11.70 2.47
C LEU A 16 -6.94 13.10 1.91
N LYS A 17 -6.36 13.96 2.74
CA LYS A 17 -5.91 15.26 2.28
C LYS A 17 -4.64 15.11 1.47
N LEU A 18 -3.81 14.14 1.85
CA LEU A 18 -2.55 13.90 1.18
C LEU A 18 -2.33 12.39 1.08
N GLY A 19 -2.13 11.90 -0.14
CA GLY A 19 -1.85 10.49 -0.38
C GLY A 19 -0.37 10.19 -0.41
N ILE A 20 -0.02 9.04 -0.97
CA ILE A 20 1.35 8.54 -0.96
C ILE A 20 2.15 9.20 -2.08
N SER A 21 3.29 9.79 -1.72
CA SER A 21 4.23 10.37 -2.67
C SER A 21 5.04 9.27 -3.37
N PRO A 22 5.74 9.62 -4.47
CA PRO A 22 6.64 8.65 -5.10
C PRO A 22 7.70 8.11 -4.14
N ARG A 23 8.17 8.95 -3.20
CA ARG A 23 9.13 8.50 -2.19
C ARG A 23 8.51 7.44 -1.27
N GLY A 24 7.25 7.62 -0.90
CA GLY A 24 6.54 6.63 -0.10
C GLY A 24 6.34 5.33 -0.85
N ALA A 25 6.04 5.39 -2.14
CA ALA A 25 5.92 4.20 -2.95
C ALA A 25 7.25 3.46 -3.03
N LEU A 26 8.36 4.19 -3.17
CA LEU A 26 9.68 3.58 -3.20
C LEU A 26 10.01 2.92 -1.86
N ALA A 27 9.61 3.55 -0.75
CA ALA A 27 9.82 2.97 0.57
C ALA A 27 9.11 1.63 0.70
N LEU A 28 7.88 1.53 0.20
CA LEU A 28 7.16 0.26 0.23
C LEU A 28 7.85 -0.79 -0.65
N CYS A 29 8.35 -0.37 -1.81
CA CYS A 29 9.07 -1.27 -2.70
C CYS A 29 10.27 -1.88 -1.99
N ARG A 30 11.05 -1.06 -1.29
CA ARG A 30 12.23 -1.54 -0.57
C ARG A 30 11.86 -2.44 0.59
N THR A 31 10.80 -2.09 1.32
CA THR A 31 10.36 -2.90 2.46
C THR A 31 9.82 -4.24 2.01
N ALA A 32 9.09 -4.27 0.89
CA ALA A 32 8.59 -5.52 0.34
C ALA A 32 9.73 -6.43 -0.09
N LYS A 33 10.79 -5.86 -0.67
CA LYS A 33 11.97 -6.64 -1.05
C LYS A 33 12.65 -7.22 0.18
N ALA A 34 12.76 -6.42 1.24
CA ALA A 34 13.39 -6.90 2.47
C ALA A 34 12.58 -8.04 3.07
N ARG A 35 11.25 -7.95 3.04
CA ARG A 35 10.41 -9.02 3.54
C ARG A 35 10.58 -10.29 2.71
N ALA A 36 10.62 -10.16 1.39
CA ALA A 36 10.83 -11.31 0.53
C ALA A 36 12.15 -11.99 0.82
N PHE A 37 13.20 -11.21 1.00
CA PHE A 37 14.53 -11.74 1.33
C PHE A 37 14.49 -12.47 2.68
N ALA A 38 13.82 -11.91 3.67
CA ALA A 38 13.71 -12.56 4.97
C ALA A 38 12.95 -13.88 4.88
N GLU A 39 12.07 -14.02 3.90
CA GLU A 39 11.35 -15.27 3.65
C GLU A 39 12.12 -16.23 2.75
N GLY A 40 13.36 -15.91 2.42
CA GLY A 40 14.20 -16.77 1.61
C GLY A 40 13.97 -16.65 0.11
N ARG A 41 13.32 -15.57 -0.34
CA ARG A 41 13.08 -15.37 -1.77
C ARG A 41 13.90 -14.21 -2.29
N ASP A 42 14.24 -14.27 -3.58
CA ASP A 42 14.90 -13.15 -4.24
C ASP A 42 13.95 -12.40 -5.17
N PHE A 43 12.66 -12.61 -5.00
CA PHE A 43 11.62 -11.90 -5.76
C PHE A 43 10.47 -11.55 -4.83
N VAL A 44 9.78 -10.45 -5.18
CA VAL A 44 8.65 -9.95 -4.40
C VAL A 44 7.36 -10.57 -4.92
N VAL A 45 6.51 -11.02 -4.00
CA VAL A 45 5.15 -11.46 -4.34
C VAL A 45 4.16 -10.46 -3.75
N PRO A 46 2.91 -10.44 -4.25
CA PRO A 46 1.94 -9.45 -3.76
C PRO A 46 1.74 -9.45 -2.26
N GLU A 47 1.86 -10.60 -1.62
CA GLU A 47 1.72 -10.68 -0.17
C GLU A 47 2.78 -9.86 0.56
N ASP A 48 3.99 -9.77 0.01
CA ASP A 48 5.02 -8.94 0.60
C ASP A 48 4.58 -7.48 0.64
N VAL A 49 3.90 -7.04 -0.42
CA VAL A 49 3.41 -5.68 -0.51
C VAL A 49 2.27 -5.45 0.47
N THR A 50 1.28 -6.33 0.48
CA THR A 50 0.10 -6.14 1.33
C THR A 50 0.46 -6.19 2.81
N GLN A 51 1.39 -7.05 3.19
CA GLN A 51 1.81 -7.17 4.59
C GLN A 51 2.57 -5.94 5.07
N MET A 52 3.31 -5.28 4.18
CA MET A 52 4.12 -4.14 4.56
C MET A 52 3.42 -2.79 4.32
N ALA A 53 2.36 -2.78 3.51
CA ALA A 53 1.74 -1.52 3.10
C ALA A 53 1.21 -0.72 4.30
N GLU A 54 0.60 -1.38 5.26
CA GLU A 54 0.07 -0.67 6.43
C GLU A 54 1.17 0.05 7.19
N TYR A 55 2.29 -0.65 7.41
CA TYR A 55 3.40 -0.05 8.15
C TYR A 55 4.00 1.14 7.42
N VAL A 56 4.17 1.02 6.11
CA VAL A 56 4.86 2.06 5.34
C VAL A 56 3.93 3.22 5.03
N PHE A 57 2.70 2.92 4.60
CA PHE A 57 1.79 3.95 4.11
C PHE A 57 1.08 4.70 5.24
N ALA A 58 0.73 4.02 6.33
CA ALA A 58 -0.05 4.67 7.39
C ALA A 58 0.63 5.92 7.94
N HIS A 59 1.94 5.90 8.05
CA HIS A 59 2.71 7.04 8.58
C HIS A 59 2.89 8.16 7.57
N ARG A 60 2.52 7.95 6.32
CA ARG A 60 2.75 8.91 5.25
C ARG A 60 1.46 9.50 4.69
N LEU A 61 0.32 9.11 5.26
CA LEU A 61 -0.98 9.63 4.83
C LEU A 61 -1.40 10.78 5.73
N MET A 62 -2.11 11.73 5.14
CA MET A 62 -2.72 12.82 5.92
C MET A 62 -4.22 12.76 5.72
N LEU A 63 -4.95 12.56 6.82
CA LEU A 63 -6.40 12.46 6.77
C LEU A 63 -7.03 13.81 6.53
N SER A 64 -8.18 13.81 5.83
CA SER A 64 -8.99 15.01 5.69
C SER A 64 -9.63 15.35 7.04
N SER A 65 -10.12 16.59 7.16
CA SER A 65 -10.83 16.99 8.38
C SER A 65 -12.05 16.11 8.61
N LYS A 66 -12.76 15.78 7.54
CA LYS A 66 -13.93 14.92 7.63
C LYS A 66 -13.58 13.55 8.17
N ALA A 67 -12.46 12.99 7.70
CA ALA A 67 -12.02 11.68 8.15
C ALA A 67 -11.66 11.70 9.63
N ARG A 68 -11.01 12.77 10.09
CA ARG A 68 -10.67 12.89 11.51
C ARG A 68 -11.90 13.02 12.37
N LEU A 69 -12.86 13.80 11.93
CA LEU A 69 -14.10 13.99 12.67
C LEU A 69 -14.88 12.69 12.82
N ASN A 70 -14.79 11.81 11.83
CA ASN A 70 -15.46 10.51 11.87
C ASN A 70 -14.57 9.40 12.41
N GLU A 71 -13.45 9.77 13.03
CA GLU A 71 -12.55 8.86 13.74
C GLU A 71 -11.94 7.76 12.86
N TYR A 72 -11.75 8.04 11.58
CA TYR A 72 -11.01 7.12 10.72
C TYR A 72 -9.53 7.11 11.11
N THR A 73 -8.88 5.97 10.91
CA THR A 73 -7.45 5.85 11.15
C THR A 73 -6.74 5.64 9.81
N PRO A 74 -5.46 6.04 9.72
CA PRO A 74 -4.69 5.76 8.49
C PRO A 74 -4.65 4.27 8.18
N GLU A 75 -4.55 3.42 9.21
CA GLU A 75 -4.51 1.98 9.02
C GLU A 75 -5.79 1.46 8.37
N ALA A 76 -6.92 1.97 8.79
CA ALA A 76 -8.20 1.55 8.22
C ALA A 76 -8.30 1.95 6.76
N ILE A 77 -7.78 3.13 6.41
CA ILE A 77 -7.82 3.60 5.03
C ILE A 77 -6.88 2.77 4.16
N VAL A 78 -5.70 2.41 4.66
CA VAL A 78 -4.80 1.54 3.91
C VAL A 78 -5.46 0.18 3.66
N ALA A 79 -6.14 -0.37 4.67
CA ALA A 79 -6.83 -1.64 4.52
C ALA A 79 -7.91 -1.55 3.43
N GLU A 80 -8.63 -0.45 3.39
CA GLU A 80 -9.66 -0.23 2.37
C GLU A 80 -9.04 -0.14 0.97
N VAL A 81 -7.94 0.60 0.85
CA VAL A 81 -7.24 0.73 -0.43
C VAL A 81 -6.76 -0.63 -0.91
N LEU A 82 -6.21 -1.43 -0.01
CA LEU A 82 -5.76 -2.78 -0.37
C LEU A 82 -6.92 -3.65 -0.83
N ALA A 83 -8.07 -3.54 -0.16
CA ALA A 83 -9.24 -4.34 -0.52
C ALA A 83 -9.79 -3.95 -1.89
N GLN A 84 -9.65 -2.68 -2.26
CA GLN A 84 -10.18 -2.17 -3.52
C GLN A 84 -9.22 -2.35 -4.70
N THR A 85 -7.96 -2.61 -4.44
CA THR A 85 -6.95 -2.68 -5.48
C THR A 85 -6.53 -4.13 -5.69
N GLN A 86 -6.81 -4.63 -6.89
CA GLN A 86 -6.56 -6.03 -7.23
C GLN A 86 -5.05 -6.29 -7.32
N PRO A 87 -4.50 -7.22 -6.53
CA PRO A 87 -3.09 -7.58 -6.70
C PRO A 87 -2.89 -8.41 -7.97
N PRO A 88 -1.67 -8.47 -8.49
CA PRO A 88 -1.38 -9.31 -9.64
C PRO A 88 -1.66 -10.77 -9.32
N VAL A 89 -2.13 -11.51 -10.34
CA VAL A 89 -2.41 -12.94 -10.18
C VAL A 89 -1.17 -13.70 -10.67
N LEU A 90 -0.34 -14.15 -9.72
CA LEU A 90 0.92 -14.78 -10.05
C LEU A 90 0.76 -16.13 -10.74
N SER A 91 -0.26 -16.88 -10.36
CA SER A 91 -0.47 -18.22 -10.93
C SER A 91 -0.69 -18.19 -12.44
N GLU A 92 -1.28 -17.13 -12.95
CA GLU A 92 -1.54 -17.03 -14.39
C GLU A 92 -0.28 -16.88 -15.21
N ARG A 93 0.78 -16.41 -14.62
CA ARG A 93 2.04 -16.23 -15.33
C ARG A 93 2.75 -17.52 -15.65
N ARG A 94 2.34 -18.59 -15.01
CA ARG A 94 2.99 -19.89 -15.17
C ARG A 94 2.31 -20.77 -16.18
N ALA A 95 1.17 -20.34 -16.63
CA ALA A 95 0.38 -21.13 -17.57
C ALA A 95 0.98 -21.18 -18.95
#